data_1ccc56a6f82204c7d21f76cc8c34e89f
#
_entry.id   1ccc56a6f82204c7d21f76cc8c34e89f
#
_cell.length_a   1.000
_cell.length_b   1.000
_cell.length_c   1.000
_cell.angle_alpha   90.00
_cell.angle_beta   90.00
_cell.angle_gamma   90.00
#
_symmetry.space_group_name_H-M   'P 1'
#
loop_
_entity.id
_entity.type
_entity.pdbx_description
1 polymer ?
#
loop_
_entity_poly.entity_id
_entity_poly.type
_entity_poly.pdbx_seq_one_letter_code
_entity_poly.pdbx_strand_id
1 'polypeptide(L)'
;MEKNHATPILASYVTYKELSSHGNYKSPYQILAEFIKYIIYEKKLYAFSIGEIKSRVENEFEFYLPDAVLKSALKKIDFVTYDATGNYCVNGEKIRVDGVLKKYRDLAETAEISVSEQLISFIEETKDYKLNNREKKELMRAFVSYLIDESNGNKYQEEISSFIIKKSDDKKITEYLNSVREGVILYTGLNYNIDEIGSLKRDLTLYLDMEVLFDIYGYNGEVFQRLALDLFKLARDANSKEKRVRFRYFEETKAEIDLFFAKAEEIVKGKVLLKDNVAMKAITNGCQDVSDISDRKADFYTKLQYSYGIIQDER
;
A
#
# COMPACT_ATOMS: atom_id res chain seq x y z
N MET A 1 32.69 9.53 -3.37
CA MET A 1 31.39 10.11 -2.99
C MET A 1 30.59 8.99 -2.34
N GLU A 2 30.46 9.00 -1.01
CA GLU A 2 29.63 8.05 -0.28
C GLU A 2 28.20 8.24 -0.75
N LYS A 3 27.56 7.15 -1.21
CA LYS A 3 26.15 7.15 -1.58
C LYS A 3 25.34 7.57 -0.35
N ASN A 4 24.76 8.76 -0.40
CA ASN A 4 23.91 9.31 0.64
C ASN A 4 22.71 8.39 0.88
N HIS A 5 22.66 7.86 2.02
CA HIS A 5 21.58 7.48 2.98
C HIS A 5 20.15 7.20 2.46
N ALA A 6 19.93 6.89 1.18
CA ALA A 6 18.68 6.32 0.72
C ALA A 6 18.51 4.93 1.36
N THR A 7 17.39 4.66 1.98
CA THR A 7 17.04 3.34 2.48
C THR A 7 16.37 2.57 1.32
N PRO A 8 16.95 1.49 0.80
CA PRO A 8 16.45 0.81 -0.40
C PRO A 8 14.97 0.44 -0.33
N ILE A 9 14.44 0.25 0.89
CA ILE A 9 13.08 -0.18 1.12
C ILE A 9 12.02 0.86 0.69
N LEU A 10 12.21 2.16 0.95
CA LEU A 10 11.22 3.18 0.56
C LEU A 10 11.15 3.32 -0.95
N ALA A 11 12.31 3.39 -1.63
CA ALA A 11 12.36 3.41 -3.08
C ALA A 11 11.74 2.14 -3.69
N SER A 12 11.90 0.98 -3.04
CA SER A 12 11.30 -0.28 -3.46
C SER A 12 9.78 -0.27 -3.35
N TYR A 13 9.22 0.28 -2.26
CA TYR A 13 7.78 0.44 -2.09
C TYR A 13 7.18 1.38 -3.14
N VAL A 14 7.81 2.54 -3.36
CA VAL A 14 7.36 3.49 -4.40
C VAL A 14 7.44 2.85 -5.78
N THR A 15 8.54 2.14 -6.10
CA THR A 15 8.69 1.44 -7.38
C THR A 15 7.61 0.38 -7.57
N TYR A 16 7.30 -0.39 -6.53
CA TYR A 16 6.25 -1.39 -6.56
C TYR A 16 4.87 -0.77 -6.84
N LYS A 17 4.56 0.34 -6.15
CA LYS A 17 3.33 1.11 -6.36
C LYS A 17 3.23 1.67 -7.78
N GLU A 18 4.31 2.27 -8.30
CA GLU A 18 4.32 2.84 -9.65
C GLU A 18 4.09 1.76 -10.72
N LEU A 19 4.74 0.61 -10.60
CA LEU A 19 4.48 -0.53 -11.47
C LEU A 19 3.03 -1.01 -11.36
N SER A 20 2.46 -1.07 -10.15
CA SER A 20 1.06 -1.46 -9.93
C SER A 20 0.07 -0.50 -10.59
N SER A 21 0.34 0.79 -10.54
CA SER A 21 -0.56 1.83 -11.04
C SER A 21 -0.48 2.06 -12.55
N HIS A 22 0.71 1.95 -13.13
CA HIS A 22 0.98 2.30 -14.53
C HIS A 22 1.30 1.11 -15.42
N GLY A 23 1.47 -0.08 -14.85
CA GLY A 23 1.75 -1.31 -15.60
C GLY A 23 0.47 -2.09 -15.92
N ASN A 24 0.47 -2.81 -17.05
CA ASN A 24 -0.61 -3.73 -17.42
C ASN A 24 -0.49 -5.08 -16.69
N TYR A 25 -0.18 -5.05 -15.38
CA TYR A 25 0.00 -6.26 -14.59
C TYR A 25 -1.34 -6.75 -14.04
N LYS A 26 -1.63 -8.05 -14.25
CA LYS A 26 -2.88 -8.69 -13.81
C LYS A 26 -2.80 -9.27 -12.39
N SER A 27 -1.60 -9.33 -11.81
CA SER A 27 -1.41 -9.87 -10.47
C SER A 27 -0.16 -9.30 -9.81
N PRO A 28 -0.11 -9.27 -8.46
CA PRO A 28 1.07 -8.86 -7.70
C PRO A 28 2.33 -9.65 -8.06
N TYR A 29 2.17 -10.94 -8.41
CA TYR A 29 3.27 -11.81 -8.80
C TYR A 29 3.92 -11.40 -10.13
N GLN A 30 3.16 -10.78 -11.05
CA GLN A 30 3.74 -10.24 -12.28
C GLN A 30 4.59 -8.99 -12.01
N ILE A 31 4.18 -8.15 -11.06
CA ILE A 31 4.96 -7.00 -10.64
C ILE A 31 6.25 -7.48 -9.96
N LEU A 32 6.15 -8.43 -9.03
CA LEU A 32 7.32 -9.02 -8.36
C LEU A 32 8.27 -9.70 -9.36
N ALA A 33 7.73 -10.29 -10.44
CA ALA A 33 8.54 -10.85 -11.51
C ALA A 33 9.47 -9.80 -12.15
N GLU A 34 9.06 -8.52 -12.27
CA GLU A 34 9.93 -7.46 -12.79
C GLU A 34 11.12 -7.19 -11.88
N PHE A 35 10.92 -7.22 -10.55
CA PHE A 35 12.02 -7.11 -9.59
C PHE A 35 13.02 -8.28 -9.72
N ILE A 36 12.51 -9.49 -9.90
CA ILE A 36 13.34 -10.69 -10.10
C ILE A 36 14.07 -10.61 -11.46
N LYS A 37 13.39 -10.22 -12.54
CA LYS A 37 14.02 -10.01 -13.87
C LYS A 37 15.16 -8.99 -13.80
N TYR A 38 14.96 -7.90 -13.06
CA TYR A 38 16.00 -6.89 -12.85
C TYR A 38 17.24 -7.50 -12.18
N ILE A 39 17.06 -8.31 -11.12
CA ILE A 39 18.17 -8.99 -10.44
C ILE A 39 18.89 -9.97 -11.40
N ILE A 40 18.12 -10.79 -12.11
CA ILE A 40 18.69 -11.75 -13.08
C ILE A 40 19.56 -11.03 -14.11
N TYR A 41 19.08 -9.91 -14.63
CA TYR A 41 19.80 -9.14 -15.62
C TYR A 41 21.04 -8.43 -15.06
N GLU A 42 20.91 -7.68 -13.97
CA GLU A 42 21.99 -6.88 -13.37
C GLU A 42 23.09 -7.78 -12.78
N LYS A 43 22.74 -8.92 -12.18
CA LYS A 43 23.70 -9.85 -11.58
C LYS A 43 24.14 -10.97 -12.54
N LYS A 44 23.66 -10.95 -13.79
CA LYS A 44 24.00 -11.94 -14.84
C LYS A 44 23.79 -13.39 -14.36
N LEU A 45 22.62 -13.67 -13.79
CA LEU A 45 22.32 -15.00 -13.28
C LEU A 45 21.90 -15.94 -14.44
N TYR A 46 22.55 -17.07 -14.55
CA TYR A 46 22.23 -18.11 -15.55
C TYR A 46 21.52 -19.32 -14.91
N ALA A 47 21.83 -19.59 -13.64
CA ALA A 47 21.14 -20.57 -12.82
C ALA A 47 21.18 -20.13 -11.36
N PHE A 48 20.15 -20.45 -10.59
CA PHE A 48 20.05 -20.09 -9.17
C PHE A 48 19.05 -20.96 -8.43
N SER A 49 19.24 -21.10 -7.12
CA SER A 49 18.26 -21.70 -6.21
C SER A 49 17.25 -20.67 -5.72
N ILE A 50 16.12 -21.16 -5.13
CA ILE A 50 15.13 -20.28 -4.50
C ILE A 50 15.75 -19.45 -3.35
N GLY A 51 16.65 -20.06 -2.57
CA GLY A 51 17.34 -19.38 -1.48
C GLY A 51 18.27 -18.27 -1.97
N GLU A 52 18.94 -18.49 -3.10
CA GLU A 52 19.81 -17.47 -3.69
C GLU A 52 19.01 -16.25 -4.20
N ILE A 53 17.93 -16.47 -4.96
CA ILE A 53 17.12 -15.35 -5.44
C ILE A 53 16.44 -14.61 -4.29
N LYS A 54 16.00 -15.32 -3.24
CA LYS A 54 15.47 -14.73 -2.02
C LYS A 54 16.45 -13.76 -1.38
N SER A 55 17.68 -14.23 -1.10
CA SER A 55 18.72 -13.38 -0.50
C SER A 55 19.06 -12.18 -1.37
N ARG A 56 19.00 -12.30 -2.70
CA ARG A 56 19.25 -11.17 -3.60
C ARG A 56 18.10 -10.16 -3.60
N VAL A 57 16.85 -10.60 -3.53
CA VAL A 57 15.66 -9.75 -3.38
C VAL A 57 15.73 -9.00 -2.05
N GLU A 58 16.06 -9.68 -0.96
CA GLU A 58 16.25 -9.09 0.36
C GLU A 58 17.38 -8.04 0.35
N ASN A 59 18.53 -8.34 -0.23
CA ASN A 59 19.68 -7.44 -0.23
C ASN A 59 19.50 -6.22 -1.16
N GLU A 60 18.78 -6.36 -2.28
CA GLU A 60 18.66 -5.30 -3.29
C GLU A 60 17.46 -4.38 -3.02
N PHE A 61 16.35 -4.93 -2.47
CA PHE A 61 15.09 -4.23 -2.31
C PHE A 61 14.57 -4.21 -0.87
N GLU A 62 15.22 -4.92 0.05
CA GLU A 62 14.76 -5.15 1.42
C GLU A 62 13.35 -5.77 1.48
N PHE A 63 13.00 -6.59 0.47
CA PHE A 63 11.76 -7.33 0.43
C PHE A 63 11.93 -8.72 1.04
N TYR A 64 11.29 -8.95 2.20
CA TYR A 64 11.30 -10.21 2.94
C TYR A 64 10.08 -11.02 2.56
N LEU A 65 10.22 -11.92 1.58
CA LEU A 65 9.12 -12.63 0.98
C LEU A 65 9.16 -14.12 1.27
N PRO A 66 7.98 -14.78 1.47
CA PRO A 66 7.89 -16.24 1.55
C PRO A 66 8.35 -16.91 0.25
N ASP A 67 8.93 -18.10 0.34
CA ASP A 67 9.38 -18.89 -0.81
C ASP A 67 8.25 -19.17 -1.82
N ALA A 68 7.03 -19.37 -1.33
CA ALA A 68 5.86 -19.62 -2.18
C ALA A 68 5.53 -18.42 -3.07
N VAL A 69 5.65 -17.20 -2.53
CA VAL A 69 5.45 -15.94 -3.26
C VAL A 69 6.49 -15.79 -4.36
N LEU A 70 7.77 -16.01 -4.03
CA LEU A 70 8.86 -15.97 -5.00
C LEU A 70 8.69 -17.04 -6.11
N LYS A 71 8.31 -18.27 -5.75
CA LYS A 71 8.01 -19.33 -6.71
C LYS A 71 6.85 -18.95 -7.64
N SER A 72 5.81 -18.29 -7.12
CA SER A 72 4.68 -17.80 -7.91
C SER A 72 5.08 -16.70 -8.88
N ALA A 73 5.97 -15.80 -8.48
CA ALA A 73 6.53 -14.77 -9.34
C ALA A 73 7.46 -15.35 -10.42
N LEU A 74 8.33 -16.30 -10.07
CA LEU A 74 9.21 -16.98 -11.03
C LEU A 74 8.44 -17.68 -12.16
N LYS A 75 7.27 -18.26 -11.86
CA LYS A 75 6.38 -18.84 -12.87
C LYS A 75 5.82 -17.81 -13.88
N LYS A 76 5.93 -16.50 -13.61
CA LYS A 76 5.51 -15.43 -14.51
C LYS A 76 6.63 -14.95 -15.43
N ILE A 77 7.83 -15.51 -15.32
CA ILE A 77 9.01 -15.15 -16.13
C ILE A 77 9.19 -16.23 -17.20
N ASP A 78 8.97 -15.86 -18.45
CA ASP A 78 8.93 -16.77 -19.61
C ASP A 78 10.31 -17.36 -20.00
N PHE A 79 11.38 -16.69 -19.60
CA PHE A 79 12.76 -17.15 -19.85
C PHE A 79 13.40 -17.89 -18.67
N VAL A 80 12.63 -18.17 -17.61
CA VAL A 80 13.09 -18.96 -16.45
C VAL A 80 12.37 -20.28 -16.45
N THR A 81 13.12 -21.38 -16.33
CA THR A 81 12.60 -22.74 -16.24
C THR A 81 13.12 -23.42 -14.99
N TYR A 82 12.33 -24.32 -14.41
CA TYR A 82 12.72 -25.12 -13.25
C TYR A 82 13.22 -26.48 -13.71
N ASP A 83 14.41 -26.86 -13.30
CA ASP A 83 15.02 -28.13 -13.70
C ASP A 83 14.78 -29.28 -12.70
N ALA A 84 15.15 -30.49 -13.09
CA ALA A 84 15.01 -31.71 -12.27
C ALA A 84 15.93 -31.71 -11.02
N THR A 85 16.96 -30.85 -10.98
CA THR A 85 17.90 -30.74 -9.84
C THR A 85 17.43 -29.78 -8.77
N GLY A 86 16.30 -29.11 -8.97
CA GLY A 86 15.74 -28.15 -7.99
C GLY A 86 16.23 -26.71 -8.18
N ASN A 87 16.85 -26.40 -9.32
CA ASN A 87 17.34 -25.08 -9.67
C ASN A 87 16.48 -24.40 -10.74
N TYR A 88 16.53 -23.09 -10.77
CA TYR A 88 15.97 -22.26 -11.84
C TYR A 88 17.06 -21.95 -12.86
N CYS A 89 16.80 -22.26 -14.12
CA CYS A 89 17.72 -22.01 -15.24
C CYS A 89 17.18 -20.88 -16.10
N VAL A 90 18.07 -19.99 -16.56
CA VAL A 90 17.75 -18.81 -17.33
C VAL A 90 18.15 -19.01 -18.79
N ASN A 91 17.20 -18.83 -19.72
CA ASN A 91 17.51 -18.77 -21.15
C ASN A 91 17.98 -17.38 -21.52
N GLY A 92 19.31 -17.21 -21.62
CA GLY A 92 19.96 -15.93 -21.89
C GLY A 92 19.55 -15.24 -23.20
N GLU A 93 19.19 -16.03 -24.24
CA GLU A 93 18.74 -15.50 -25.54
C GLU A 93 17.36 -14.83 -25.47
N LYS A 94 16.56 -15.20 -24.48
CA LYS A 94 15.20 -14.68 -24.28
C LYS A 94 15.11 -13.54 -23.28
N ILE A 95 16.22 -13.18 -22.61
CA ILE A 95 16.21 -12.10 -21.62
C ILE A 95 15.83 -10.80 -22.32
N ARG A 96 14.70 -10.25 -21.95
CA ARG A 96 14.25 -8.91 -22.34
C ARG A 96 13.85 -8.15 -21.07
N VAL A 97 14.57 -7.07 -20.82
CA VAL A 97 14.28 -6.13 -19.73
C VAL A 97 14.01 -4.77 -20.37
N ASP A 98 12.80 -4.29 -20.22
CA ASP A 98 12.35 -3.05 -20.84
C ASP A 98 12.86 -1.78 -20.14
N GLY A 99 13.57 -1.94 -19.01
CA GLY A 99 14.10 -0.84 -18.20
C GLY A 99 13.06 -0.08 -17.38
N VAL A 100 11.79 -0.45 -17.42
CA VAL A 100 10.70 0.25 -16.73
C VAL A 100 10.92 0.26 -15.21
N LEU A 101 11.28 -0.89 -14.63
CA LEU A 101 11.59 -0.96 -13.20
C LEU A 101 12.73 -0.02 -12.82
N LYS A 102 13.83 -0.03 -13.59
CA LYS A 102 14.98 0.84 -13.35
C LYS A 102 14.58 2.32 -13.38
N LYS A 103 13.78 2.72 -14.36
CA LYS A 103 13.27 4.09 -14.49
C LYS A 103 12.49 4.51 -13.24
N TYR A 104 11.53 3.70 -12.77
CA TYR A 104 10.73 4.04 -11.57
C TYR A 104 11.58 4.02 -10.31
N ARG A 105 12.54 3.11 -10.22
CA ARG A 105 13.48 3.06 -9.09
C ARG A 105 14.35 4.30 -9.03
N ASP A 106 14.96 4.72 -10.14
CA ASP A 106 15.81 5.92 -10.19
C ASP A 106 14.99 7.18 -9.79
N LEU A 107 13.74 7.27 -10.23
CA LEU A 107 12.83 8.36 -9.85
C LEU A 107 12.50 8.31 -8.35
N ALA A 108 12.20 7.13 -7.80
CA ALA A 108 11.89 6.93 -6.39
C ALA A 108 13.10 7.27 -5.50
N GLU A 109 14.30 6.81 -5.85
CA GLU A 109 15.54 7.12 -5.13
C GLU A 109 15.83 8.63 -5.14
N THR A 110 15.60 9.29 -6.27
CA THR A 110 15.76 10.75 -6.37
C THR A 110 14.78 11.51 -5.47
N ALA A 111 13.54 11.09 -5.45
CA ALA A 111 12.50 11.68 -4.60
C ALA A 111 12.82 11.45 -3.11
N GLU A 112 13.25 10.24 -2.75
CA GLU A 112 13.64 9.88 -1.38
C GLU A 112 14.80 10.76 -0.88
N ILE A 113 15.84 10.92 -1.68
CA ILE A 113 16.98 11.79 -1.33
C ILE A 113 16.49 13.21 -1.07
N SER A 114 15.66 13.75 -1.94
CA SER A 114 15.13 15.12 -1.80
C SER A 114 14.30 15.28 -0.52
N VAL A 115 13.41 14.33 -0.20
CA VAL A 115 12.58 14.39 1.00
C VAL A 115 13.44 14.22 2.26
N SER A 116 14.43 13.32 2.22
CA SER A 116 15.35 13.07 3.33
C SER A 116 16.20 14.30 3.66
N GLU A 117 16.72 15.00 2.65
CA GLU A 117 17.48 16.25 2.82
C GLU A 117 16.61 17.34 3.44
N GLN A 118 15.36 17.46 3.00
CA GLN A 118 14.42 18.43 3.57
C GLN A 118 14.04 18.10 5.01
N LEU A 119 13.87 16.82 5.37
CA LEU A 119 13.63 16.38 6.74
C LEU A 119 14.83 16.69 7.64
N ILE A 120 16.04 16.38 7.19
CA ILE A 120 17.27 16.69 7.92
C ILE A 120 17.39 18.18 8.16
N SER A 121 17.24 19.01 7.12
CA SER A 121 17.32 20.47 7.22
C SER A 121 16.26 21.03 8.19
N PHE A 122 15.02 20.53 8.09
CA PHE A 122 13.95 20.93 9.00
C PHE A 122 14.28 20.67 10.48
N ILE A 123 14.85 19.51 10.78
CA ILE A 123 15.22 19.15 12.16
C ILE A 123 16.43 19.97 12.63
N GLU A 124 17.44 20.14 11.77
CA GLU A 124 18.61 20.97 12.09
C GLU A 124 18.22 22.43 12.38
N GLU A 125 17.28 23.00 11.59
CA GLU A 125 16.75 24.34 11.83
C GLU A 125 15.89 24.43 13.10
N THR A 126 15.05 23.42 13.35
CA THR A 126 14.16 23.43 14.53
C THR A 126 14.92 23.29 15.84
N LYS A 127 16.02 22.54 15.84
CA LYS A 127 16.84 22.28 17.03
C LYS A 127 18.04 23.22 17.17
N ASP A 128 18.28 24.08 16.19
CA ASP A 128 19.51 24.92 16.09
C ASP A 128 20.78 24.09 16.28
N TYR A 129 20.83 22.89 15.72
CA TYR A 129 21.89 21.92 15.90
C TYR A 129 22.10 21.08 14.62
N LYS A 130 23.36 20.92 14.21
CA LYS A 130 23.72 20.10 13.05
C LYS A 130 23.84 18.62 13.41
N LEU A 131 23.05 17.79 12.77
CA LEU A 131 23.09 16.35 12.96
C LEU A 131 24.39 15.74 12.44
N ASN A 132 25.04 14.91 13.23
CA ASN A 132 26.19 14.12 12.76
C ASN A 132 25.71 12.91 11.93
N ASN A 133 26.66 12.21 11.28
CA ASN A 133 26.34 11.08 10.38
C ASN A 133 25.59 9.92 11.08
N ARG A 134 25.85 9.70 12.37
CA ARG A 134 25.14 8.67 13.13
C ARG A 134 23.69 9.07 13.39
N GLU A 135 23.48 10.30 13.80
CA GLU A 135 22.15 10.86 14.05
C GLU A 135 21.30 10.92 12.77
N LYS A 136 21.91 11.28 11.63
CA LYS A 136 21.23 11.22 10.31
C LYS A 136 20.76 9.80 9.98
N LYS A 137 21.60 8.79 10.24
CA LYS A 137 21.21 7.39 10.05
C LYS A 137 20.09 6.96 11.00
N GLU A 138 20.15 7.36 12.26
CA GLU A 138 19.10 7.08 13.24
C GLU A 138 17.78 7.76 12.83
N LEU A 139 17.84 9.01 12.39
CA LEU A 139 16.67 9.75 11.89
C LEU A 139 16.03 9.05 10.68
N MET A 140 16.84 8.63 9.70
CA MET A 140 16.30 7.95 8.52
C MET A 140 15.64 6.61 8.85
N ARG A 141 16.21 5.84 9.79
CA ARG A 141 15.57 4.63 10.31
C ARG A 141 14.24 4.95 11.01
N ALA A 142 14.21 5.99 11.84
CA ALA A 142 12.97 6.43 12.48
C ALA A 142 11.92 6.90 11.46
N PHE A 143 12.35 7.57 10.41
CA PHE A 143 11.46 8.00 9.32
C PHE A 143 10.85 6.82 8.57
N VAL A 144 11.66 5.82 8.22
CA VAL A 144 11.16 4.57 7.63
C VAL A 144 10.15 3.91 8.55
N SER A 145 10.52 3.65 9.82
CA SER A 145 9.61 3.04 10.80
C SER A 145 8.30 3.82 10.97
N TYR A 146 8.36 5.15 10.92
CA TYR A 146 7.17 6.00 10.99
C TYR A 146 6.23 5.81 9.78
N LEU A 147 6.80 5.70 8.58
CA LEU A 147 6.03 5.55 7.34
C LEU A 147 5.42 4.16 7.18
N ILE A 148 6.05 3.11 7.73
CA ILE A 148 5.56 1.73 7.69
C ILE A 148 4.75 1.33 8.93
N ASP A 149 4.40 2.29 9.78
CA ASP A 149 3.60 2.11 11.00
C ASP A 149 4.23 1.23 12.10
N GLU A 150 5.57 1.17 12.14
CA GLU A 150 6.35 0.48 13.18
C GLU A 150 6.89 1.45 14.26
N SER A 151 6.24 2.61 14.46
CA SER A 151 6.81 3.78 15.14
C SER A 151 6.68 3.82 16.66
N ASN A 152 6.40 2.72 17.35
CA ASN A 152 6.24 2.72 18.80
C ASN A 152 7.52 3.19 19.54
N GLY A 153 7.52 4.47 19.96
CA GLY A 153 8.54 5.04 20.84
C GLY A 153 9.83 5.53 20.18
N ASN A 154 9.81 5.89 18.91
CA ASN A 154 10.97 6.41 18.18
C ASN A 154 11.39 7.81 18.65
N LYS A 155 12.71 8.01 18.84
CA LYS A 155 13.36 9.26 19.28
C LYS A 155 12.98 10.52 18.48
N TYR A 156 12.58 10.39 17.20
CA TYR A 156 12.29 11.50 16.30
C TYR A 156 10.82 11.56 15.86
N GLN A 157 9.93 10.88 16.56
CA GLN A 157 8.52 10.77 16.14
C GLN A 157 7.80 12.12 16.08
N GLU A 158 8.02 12.99 17.06
CA GLU A 158 7.39 14.32 17.11
C GLU A 158 7.91 15.22 15.98
N GLU A 159 9.22 15.20 15.72
CA GLU A 159 9.84 16.00 14.67
C GLU A 159 9.40 15.54 13.27
N ILE A 160 9.32 14.23 13.05
CA ILE A 160 8.83 13.66 11.79
C ILE A 160 7.38 14.05 11.57
N SER A 161 6.51 13.91 12.59
CA SER A 161 5.11 14.33 12.53
C SER A 161 4.98 15.82 12.21
N SER A 162 5.77 16.66 12.89
CA SER A 162 5.79 18.11 12.69
C SER A 162 6.25 18.47 11.26
N PHE A 163 7.26 17.78 10.74
CA PHE A 163 7.71 17.94 9.36
C PHE A 163 6.60 17.63 8.36
N ILE A 164 5.94 16.48 8.51
CA ILE A 164 4.86 16.04 7.61
C ILE A 164 3.70 17.04 7.63
N ILE A 165 3.29 17.49 8.83
CA ILE A 165 2.22 18.49 8.97
C ILE A 165 2.62 19.83 8.31
N LYS A 166 3.83 20.31 8.56
CA LYS A 166 4.31 21.59 8.02
C LYS A 166 4.52 21.57 6.50
N LYS A 167 4.76 20.37 5.94
CA LYS A 167 4.95 20.14 4.50
C LYS A 167 3.70 19.60 3.79
N SER A 168 2.55 19.60 4.45
CA SER A 168 1.29 19.09 3.88
C SER A 168 0.86 19.79 2.59
N ASP A 169 1.25 21.06 2.40
CA ASP A 169 0.95 21.83 1.18
C ASP A 169 1.98 21.62 0.06
N ASP A 170 3.12 20.96 0.35
CA ASP A 170 4.11 20.60 -0.66
C ASP A 170 3.67 19.34 -1.40
N LYS A 171 3.16 19.55 -2.64
CA LYS A 171 2.64 18.45 -3.47
C LYS A 171 3.65 17.33 -3.69
N LYS A 172 4.94 17.65 -3.90
CA LYS A 172 5.97 16.64 -4.18
C LYS A 172 6.21 15.74 -2.98
N ILE A 173 6.28 16.33 -1.78
CA ILE A 173 6.45 15.57 -0.54
C ILE A 173 5.21 14.74 -0.28
N THR A 174 4.02 15.31 -0.40
CA THR A 174 2.76 14.62 -0.16
C THR A 174 2.55 13.46 -1.13
N GLU A 175 2.83 13.65 -2.41
CA GLU A 175 2.78 12.58 -3.43
C GLU A 175 3.77 11.47 -3.12
N TYR A 176 5.00 11.81 -2.72
CA TYR A 176 6.00 10.79 -2.33
C TYR A 176 5.55 9.99 -1.11
N LEU A 177 5.12 10.66 -0.04
CA LEU A 177 4.67 10.00 1.19
C LEU A 177 3.46 9.08 0.95
N ASN A 178 2.51 9.53 0.12
CA ASN A 178 1.36 8.71 -0.29
C ASN A 178 1.82 7.50 -1.11
N SER A 179 2.75 7.67 -2.05
CA SER A 179 3.30 6.56 -2.84
C SER A 179 4.02 5.53 -1.96
N VAL A 180 4.72 5.96 -0.91
CA VAL A 180 5.34 5.05 0.07
C VAL A 180 4.25 4.26 0.81
N ARG A 181 3.23 4.93 1.36
CA ARG A 181 2.14 4.27 2.09
C ARG A 181 1.39 3.26 1.22
N GLU A 182 1.03 3.65 0.02
CA GLU A 182 0.38 2.75 -0.95
C GLU A 182 1.27 1.54 -1.28
N GLY A 183 2.57 1.77 -1.47
CA GLY A 183 3.54 0.71 -1.73
C GLY A 183 3.68 -0.27 -0.56
N VAL A 184 3.70 0.23 0.69
CA VAL A 184 3.70 -0.61 1.91
C VAL A 184 2.46 -1.50 1.96
N ILE A 185 1.28 -0.94 1.73
CA ILE A 185 0.02 -1.70 1.74
C ILE A 185 0.05 -2.80 0.67
N LEU A 186 0.47 -2.47 -0.54
CA LEU A 186 0.57 -3.42 -1.65
C LEU A 186 1.60 -4.53 -1.37
N TYR A 187 2.75 -4.16 -0.79
CA TYR A 187 3.79 -5.11 -0.38
C TYR A 187 3.33 -6.04 0.74
N THR A 188 2.65 -5.49 1.76
CA THR A 188 2.12 -6.28 2.87
C THR A 188 1.18 -7.37 2.36
N GLY A 189 0.39 -7.07 1.33
CA GLY A 189 -0.45 -8.07 0.66
C GLY A 189 0.31 -9.24 0.05
N LEU A 190 1.61 -9.11 -0.29
CA LEU A 190 2.43 -10.22 -0.79
C LEU A 190 2.79 -11.24 0.29
N ASN A 191 2.85 -10.84 1.55
CA ASN A 191 3.21 -11.73 2.65
C ASN A 191 2.08 -12.70 3.02
N TYR A 192 0.86 -12.45 2.52
CA TYR A 192 -0.26 -13.36 2.67
C TYR A 192 -0.31 -14.32 1.48
N ASN A 193 0.13 -15.56 1.71
CA ASN A 193 0.05 -16.60 0.69
C ASN A 193 -1.38 -17.09 0.53
N ILE A 194 -2.04 -16.66 -0.54
CA ILE A 194 -3.42 -17.07 -0.87
C ILE A 194 -3.51 -18.60 -1.06
N ASP A 195 -2.45 -19.24 -1.55
CA ASP A 195 -2.42 -20.69 -1.76
C ASP A 195 -2.32 -21.50 -0.45
N GLU A 196 -1.88 -20.86 0.65
CA GLU A 196 -1.82 -21.46 1.99
C GLU A 196 -3.10 -21.23 2.81
N ILE A 197 -4.00 -20.35 2.37
CA ILE A 197 -5.34 -20.23 2.91
C ILE A 197 -6.10 -21.48 2.47
N GLY A 198 -5.90 -22.56 3.23
CA GLY A 198 -6.66 -23.80 3.03
C GLY A 198 -8.17 -23.50 3.07
N SER A 199 -8.99 -24.39 2.53
CA SER A 199 -10.44 -24.26 2.54
C SER A 199 -10.92 -23.91 3.97
N LEU A 200 -11.64 -22.80 4.11
CA LEU A 200 -12.27 -22.41 5.38
C LEU A 200 -13.12 -23.59 5.89
N LYS A 201 -12.72 -24.17 6.99
CA LYS A 201 -13.43 -25.32 7.61
C LYS A 201 -14.60 -24.90 8.47
N ARG A 202 -14.73 -23.59 8.80
CA ARG A 202 -15.77 -23.01 9.67
C ARG A 202 -16.28 -21.71 9.06
N ASP A 203 -17.48 -21.32 9.46
CA ASP A 203 -18.05 -20.02 9.13
C ASP A 203 -17.21 -18.90 9.74
N LEU A 204 -16.91 -17.89 8.94
CA LEU A 204 -16.17 -16.70 9.31
C LEU A 204 -17.07 -15.48 9.13
N THR A 205 -17.28 -14.71 10.19
CA THR A 205 -17.90 -13.39 10.10
C THR A 205 -16.85 -12.33 10.32
N LEU A 206 -16.66 -11.45 9.33
CA LEU A 206 -15.77 -10.32 9.40
C LEU A 206 -16.59 -9.07 9.71
N TYR A 207 -16.24 -8.39 10.79
CA TYR A 207 -16.84 -7.12 11.16
C TYR A 207 -15.96 -6.00 10.61
N LEU A 208 -16.59 -5.14 9.82
CA LEU A 208 -15.91 -4.04 9.12
C LEU A 208 -16.18 -2.75 9.88
N ASP A 209 -15.13 -1.95 10.03
CA ASP A 209 -15.24 -0.60 10.59
C ASP A 209 -15.66 0.43 9.52
N MET A 210 -15.87 1.67 9.95
CA MET A 210 -16.28 2.76 9.06
C MET A 210 -15.27 3.01 7.93
N GLU A 211 -13.97 2.93 8.20
CA GLU A 211 -12.93 3.22 7.21
C GLU A 211 -12.96 2.20 6.08
N VAL A 212 -13.03 0.91 6.42
CA VAL A 212 -13.13 -0.17 5.42
C VAL A 212 -14.42 -0.08 4.60
N LEU A 213 -15.53 0.30 5.23
CA LEU A 213 -16.81 0.52 4.52
C LEU A 213 -16.72 1.69 3.54
N PHE A 214 -16.00 2.76 3.90
CA PHE A 214 -15.73 3.89 3.03
C PHE A 214 -14.75 3.53 1.89
N ASP A 215 -13.77 2.67 2.15
CA ASP A 215 -12.88 2.13 1.13
C ASP A 215 -13.66 1.34 0.08
N ILE A 216 -14.52 0.42 0.51
CA ILE A 216 -15.39 -0.39 -0.38
C ILE A 216 -16.23 0.50 -1.28
N TYR A 217 -16.81 1.57 -0.73
CA TYR A 217 -17.62 2.49 -1.50
C TYR A 217 -16.78 3.40 -2.42
N GLY A 218 -15.51 3.65 -2.07
CA GLY A 218 -14.56 4.47 -2.83
C GLY A 218 -14.41 5.90 -2.30
N TYR A 219 -14.92 6.20 -1.12
CA TYR A 219 -14.79 7.54 -0.53
C TYR A 219 -13.35 7.90 -0.15
N ASN A 220 -12.50 6.91 0.15
CA ASN A 220 -11.07 7.13 0.48
C ASN A 220 -10.15 7.06 -0.76
N GLY A 221 -10.73 6.91 -1.97
CA GLY A 221 -10.00 6.90 -3.23
C GLY A 221 -9.79 5.51 -3.84
N GLU A 222 -9.33 5.50 -5.09
CA GLU A 222 -9.30 4.28 -5.93
C GLU A 222 -8.37 3.17 -5.43
N VAL A 223 -7.25 3.51 -4.80
CA VAL A 223 -6.29 2.52 -4.32
C VAL A 223 -6.90 1.69 -3.20
N PHE A 224 -7.46 2.36 -2.19
CA PHE A 224 -8.12 1.69 -1.06
C PHE A 224 -9.36 0.93 -1.51
N GLN A 225 -10.15 1.51 -2.43
CA GLN A 225 -11.29 0.82 -3.02
C GLN A 225 -10.87 -0.48 -3.71
N ARG A 226 -9.80 -0.46 -4.50
CA ARG A 226 -9.31 -1.66 -5.20
C ARG A 226 -8.90 -2.75 -4.21
N LEU A 227 -8.16 -2.39 -3.17
CA LEU A 227 -7.74 -3.33 -2.11
C LEU A 227 -8.94 -3.95 -1.38
N ALA A 228 -9.91 -3.12 -1.01
CA ALA A 228 -11.12 -3.58 -0.36
C ALA A 228 -11.94 -4.52 -1.27
N LEU A 229 -12.07 -4.19 -2.56
CA LEU A 229 -12.76 -5.03 -3.55
C LEU A 229 -12.03 -6.36 -3.82
N ASP A 230 -10.70 -6.39 -3.74
CA ASP A 230 -9.93 -7.63 -3.85
C ASP A 230 -10.21 -8.57 -2.66
N LEU A 231 -10.42 -8.05 -1.44
CA LEU A 231 -10.89 -8.82 -0.29
C LEU A 231 -12.26 -9.47 -0.58
N PHE A 232 -13.20 -8.71 -1.16
CA PHE A 232 -14.53 -9.26 -1.53
C PHE A 232 -14.45 -10.31 -2.61
N LYS A 233 -13.57 -10.13 -3.58
CA LYS A 233 -13.33 -11.14 -4.61
C LYS A 233 -12.79 -12.43 -3.99
N LEU A 234 -11.81 -12.34 -3.10
CA LEU A 234 -11.28 -13.48 -2.36
C LEU A 234 -12.36 -14.19 -1.54
N ALA A 235 -13.19 -13.44 -0.81
CA ALA A 235 -14.30 -14.00 -0.04
C ALA A 235 -15.34 -14.68 -0.93
N ARG A 236 -15.66 -14.11 -2.10
CA ARG A 236 -16.55 -14.69 -3.08
C ARG A 236 -16.01 -15.99 -3.65
N ASP A 237 -14.71 -16.04 -3.94
CA ASP A 237 -14.05 -17.25 -4.42
C ASP A 237 -14.03 -18.34 -3.33
N ALA A 238 -13.79 -17.97 -2.07
CA ALA A 238 -13.92 -18.86 -0.91
C ALA A 238 -15.35 -19.35 -0.71
N ASN A 239 -16.36 -18.51 -1.02
CA ASN A 239 -17.79 -18.83 -0.94
C ASN A 239 -18.35 -19.59 -2.13
N SER A 240 -17.53 -19.90 -3.15
CA SER A 240 -18.01 -20.53 -4.39
C SER A 240 -18.68 -21.89 -4.18
N LYS A 241 -18.29 -22.62 -3.13
CA LYS A 241 -18.87 -23.91 -2.76
C LYS A 241 -19.83 -23.84 -1.58
N GLU A 242 -19.53 -23.02 -0.59
CA GLU A 242 -20.29 -22.85 0.64
C GLU A 242 -20.17 -21.40 1.13
N LYS A 243 -21.29 -20.77 1.53
CA LYS A 243 -21.29 -19.37 2.02
C LYS A 243 -20.73 -19.28 3.45
N ARG A 244 -19.43 -19.39 3.58
CA ARG A 244 -18.73 -19.42 4.87
C ARG A 244 -18.21 -18.07 5.33
N VAL A 245 -17.92 -17.14 4.42
CA VAL A 245 -17.45 -15.79 4.74
C VAL A 245 -18.61 -14.82 4.66
N ARG A 246 -18.87 -14.11 5.76
CA ARG A 246 -19.92 -13.09 5.87
C ARG A 246 -19.31 -11.78 6.31
N PHE A 247 -19.83 -10.68 5.80
CA PHE A 247 -19.41 -9.34 6.18
C PHE A 247 -20.53 -8.65 6.96
N ARG A 248 -20.18 -8.05 8.09
CA ARG A 248 -21.10 -7.32 8.95
C ARG A 248 -20.45 -6.06 9.49
N TYR A 249 -21.24 -5.17 10.06
CA TYR A 249 -20.79 -4.03 10.87
C TYR A 249 -21.68 -3.89 12.10
N PHE A 250 -21.11 -3.30 13.16
CA PHE A 250 -21.80 -3.08 14.43
C PHE A 250 -22.72 -1.86 14.39
N GLU A 251 -23.61 -1.75 15.39
CA GLU A 251 -24.45 -0.56 15.56
C GLU A 251 -23.60 0.69 15.84
N GLU A 252 -22.51 0.55 16.58
CA GLU A 252 -21.56 1.61 16.87
C GLU A 252 -20.92 2.15 15.57
N THR A 253 -20.52 1.26 14.67
CA THR A 253 -19.98 1.64 13.34
C THR A 253 -21.03 2.40 12.52
N LYS A 254 -22.31 1.95 12.60
CA LYS A 254 -23.40 2.69 11.94
C LYS A 254 -23.55 4.08 12.53
N ALA A 255 -23.52 4.22 13.86
CA ALA A 255 -23.61 5.50 14.52
C ALA A 255 -22.46 6.45 14.13
N GLU A 256 -21.24 5.94 14.00
CA GLU A 256 -20.09 6.72 13.50
C GLU A 256 -20.30 7.21 12.07
N ILE A 257 -20.77 6.33 11.17
CA ILE A 257 -21.12 6.69 9.79
C ILE A 257 -22.20 7.76 9.76
N ASP A 258 -23.27 7.59 10.55
CA ASP A 258 -24.38 8.54 10.64
C ASP A 258 -23.91 9.91 11.12
N LEU A 259 -23.01 9.96 12.10
CA LEU A 259 -22.36 11.20 12.57
C LEU A 259 -21.49 11.83 11.48
N PHE A 260 -20.79 11.02 10.69
CA PHE A 260 -19.95 11.52 9.61
C PHE A 260 -20.79 12.19 8.49
N PHE A 261 -21.91 11.56 8.10
CA PHE A 261 -22.85 12.16 7.16
C PHE A 261 -23.56 13.39 7.74
N ALA A 262 -23.94 13.39 9.02
CA ALA A 262 -24.49 14.57 9.68
C ALA A 262 -23.50 15.76 9.65
N LYS A 263 -22.20 15.48 9.80
CA LYS A 263 -21.17 16.51 9.66
C LYS A 263 -21.05 17.01 8.21
N ALA A 264 -21.21 16.14 7.21
CA ALA A 264 -21.26 16.54 5.80
C ALA A 264 -22.45 17.49 5.54
N GLU A 265 -23.62 17.23 6.12
CA GLU A 265 -24.77 18.14 6.05
C GLU A 265 -24.46 19.53 6.64
N GLU A 266 -23.79 19.59 7.79
CA GLU A 266 -23.39 20.86 8.41
C GLU A 266 -22.39 21.64 7.53
N ILE A 267 -21.53 20.95 6.81
CA ILE A 267 -20.59 21.56 5.86
C ILE A 267 -21.36 22.15 4.67
N VAL A 268 -22.30 21.41 4.09
CA VAL A 268 -23.12 21.88 2.96
C VAL A 268 -24.02 23.05 3.36
N LYS A 269 -24.52 23.07 4.60
CA LYS A 269 -25.25 24.24 5.19
C LYS A 269 -24.35 25.47 5.44
N GLY A 270 -23.02 25.34 5.23
CA GLY A 270 -22.07 26.41 5.52
C GLY A 270 -21.82 26.69 7.01
N LYS A 271 -22.25 25.82 7.91
CA LYS A 271 -22.07 25.98 9.36
C LYS A 271 -20.69 25.53 9.84
N VAL A 272 -20.05 24.61 9.11
CA VAL A 272 -18.74 24.02 9.44
C VAL A 272 -17.84 24.09 8.21
N LEU A 273 -16.58 24.45 8.41
CA LEU A 273 -15.60 24.45 7.33
C LEU A 273 -15.16 23.03 6.98
N LEU A 274 -15.07 22.76 5.68
CA LEU A 274 -14.52 21.50 5.17
C LEU A 274 -13.03 21.43 5.53
N LYS A 275 -12.67 20.45 6.37
CA LYS A 275 -11.27 20.12 6.67
C LYS A 275 -10.68 19.21 5.61
N ASP A 276 -9.35 19.06 5.61
CA ASP A 276 -8.65 18.16 4.70
C ASP A 276 -8.87 16.68 5.10
N ASN A 277 -9.98 16.14 4.62
CA ASN A 277 -10.36 14.73 4.78
C ASN A 277 -10.91 14.21 3.44
N VAL A 278 -10.29 13.18 2.91
CA VAL A 278 -10.58 12.65 1.57
C VAL A 278 -12.03 12.18 1.46
N ALA A 279 -12.49 11.37 2.41
CA ALA A 279 -13.85 10.84 2.43
C ALA A 279 -14.89 11.97 2.56
N MET A 280 -14.64 12.97 3.42
CA MET A 280 -15.54 14.10 3.58
C MET A 280 -15.63 14.94 2.30
N LYS A 281 -14.49 15.17 1.63
CA LYS A 281 -14.45 15.83 0.32
C LYS A 281 -15.26 15.04 -0.72
N ALA A 282 -15.08 13.72 -0.77
CA ALA A 282 -15.81 12.86 -1.70
C ALA A 282 -17.33 12.88 -1.45
N ILE A 283 -17.74 12.87 -0.17
CA ILE A 283 -19.16 12.91 0.22
C ILE A 283 -19.79 14.27 -0.09
N THR A 284 -19.08 15.39 0.09
CA THR A 284 -19.63 16.72 -0.11
C THR A 284 -19.46 17.25 -1.54
N ASN A 285 -18.63 16.61 -2.35
CA ASN A 285 -18.31 17.06 -3.70
C ASN A 285 -19.55 17.13 -4.61
N GLY A 286 -19.89 18.33 -5.08
CA GLY A 286 -21.03 18.57 -5.97
C GLY A 286 -22.40 18.61 -5.27
N CYS A 287 -22.47 18.44 -3.93
CA CYS A 287 -23.70 18.60 -3.18
C CYS A 287 -24.06 20.09 -3.05
N GLN A 288 -25.33 20.41 -3.31
CA GLN A 288 -25.86 21.76 -3.22
C GLN A 288 -26.68 21.97 -1.95
N ASP A 289 -27.33 20.91 -1.48
CA ASP A 289 -28.18 20.96 -0.28
C ASP A 289 -28.09 19.66 0.54
N VAL A 290 -28.84 19.61 1.63
CA VAL A 290 -28.88 18.48 2.58
C VAL A 290 -29.50 17.23 1.97
N SER A 291 -30.42 17.42 1.01
CA SER A 291 -31.07 16.30 0.32
C SER A 291 -30.04 15.47 -0.44
N ASP A 292 -29.08 16.15 -1.10
CA ASP A 292 -28.00 15.46 -1.79
C ASP A 292 -27.16 14.56 -0.86
N ILE A 293 -26.90 15.03 0.37
CA ILE A 293 -26.17 14.23 1.38
C ILE A 293 -27.01 13.06 1.86
N SER A 294 -28.33 13.28 2.06
CA SER A 294 -29.25 12.21 2.46
C SER A 294 -29.36 11.12 1.38
N ASP A 295 -29.41 11.50 0.12
CA ASP A 295 -29.45 10.58 -1.02
C ASP A 295 -28.14 9.78 -1.11
N ARG A 296 -26.98 10.42 -0.91
CA ARG A 296 -25.68 9.73 -0.86
C ARG A 296 -25.58 8.73 0.28
N LYS A 297 -26.11 9.09 1.44
CA LYS A 297 -26.17 8.19 2.59
C LYS A 297 -27.05 6.98 2.30
N ALA A 298 -28.22 7.19 1.69
CA ALA A 298 -29.12 6.12 1.30
C ALA A 298 -28.48 5.20 0.24
N ASP A 299 -27.83 5.75 -0.79
CA ASP A 299 -27.11 5.00 -1.81
C ASP A 299 -25.95 4.20 -1.20
N PHE A 300 -25.20 4.79 -0.26
CA PHE A 300 -24.12 4.11 0.46
C PHE A 300 -24.63 2.83 1.16
N TYR A 301 -25.65 2.93 2.01
CA TYR A 301 -26.20 1.75 2.71
C TYR A 301 -26.84 0.76 1.75
N THR A 302 -27.52 1.24 0.71
CA THR A 302 -28.10 0.40 -0.33
C THR A 302 -27.04 -0.43 -1.05
N LYS A 303 -25.92 0.18 -1.44
CA LYS A 303 -24.81 -0.55 -2.07
C LYS A 303 -24.13 -1.53 -1.12
N LEU A 304 -23.91 -1.16 0.14
CA LEU A 304 -23.36 -2.08 1.13
C LEU A 304 -24.22 -3.34 1.23
N GLN A 305 -25.52 -3.18 1.33
CA GLN A 305 -26.45 -4.30 1.51
C GLN A 305 -26.63 -5.14 0.23
N TYR A 306 -26.96 -4.49 -0.88
CA TYR A 306 -27.40 -5.20 -2.10
C TYR A 306 -26.26 -5.54 -3.06
N SER A 307 -25.20 -4.72 -3.13
CA SER A 307 -24.07 -4.99 -4.02
C SER A 307 -23.00 -5.84 -3.35
N TYR A 308 -22.77 -5.64 -2.05
CA TYR A 308 -21.69 -6.31 -1.32
C TYR A 308 -22.16 -7.33 -0.27
N GLY A 309 -23.45 -7.38 0.03
CA GLY A 309 -24.02 -8.31 1.01
C GLY A 309 -23.56 -8.02 2.45
N ILE A 310 -23.20 -6.77 2.73
CA ILE A 310 -22.78 -6.30 4.06
C ILE A 310 -24.00 -5.80 4.79
N ILE A 311 -24.30 -6.39 5.95
CA ILE A 311 -25.47 -6.03 6.74
C ILE A 311 -25.07 -5.65 8.17
N GLN A 312 -25.86 -4.80 8.78
CA GLN A 312 -25.73 -4.51 10.21
C GLN A 312 -25.98 -5.76 11.03
N ASP A 313 -25.18 -5.98 12.09
CA ASP A 313 -25.47 -7.02 13.09
C ASP A 313 -26.54 -6.49 14.05
N GLU A 314 -27.54 -7.29 14.33
CA GLU A 314 -28.69 -6.93 15.19
C GLU A 314 -28.42 -7.21 16.69
N ARG A 315 -27.15 -7.38 17.09
CA ARG A 315 -26.79 -7.69 18.47
C ARG A 315 -26.60 -6.47 19.32
#